data_b67b93c6d7882d8a77f2cf76b2fc497c
#
_entry.id   b67b93c6d7882d8a77f2cf76b2fc497c
#
_cell.length_a   1.000
_cell.length_b   1.000
_cell.length_c   1.000
_cell.angle_alpha   90.00
_cell.angle_beta   90.00
_cell.angle_gamma   90.00
#
_symmetry.space_group_name_H-M   'P 1'
#
loop_
_entity.id
_entity.type
_entity.pdbx_description
1 polymer ?
#
loop_
_entity_poly.entity_id
_entity_poly.type
_entity_poly.pdbx_seq_one_letter_code
_entity_poly.pdbx_strand_id
1 'polypeptide(L)'
;MQAFNALKKNIQKNQQQIVLKNPEPLPKKLPGTVLLVVGETACRDYMPAFTPEYPWETTPWESSVKGTKGFYFFPQAYSCFSNTVMALSQALTSSNQYNHVPLGEAADLVSVAKKAGYHTYWFSSQGKGEVWDAAITTLANQADTRKWIFLET
;
A
#
# COMPACT_ATOMS: atom_id res chain seq x y z
N MET A 1 -16.31 17.63 -1.99
CA MET A 1 -15.63 17.98 -3.25
C MET A 1 -14.47 18.96 -3.07
N GLN A 2 -14.60 20.05 -2.30
CA GLN A 2 -13.51 21.02 -2.07
C GLN A 2 -12.30 20.41 -1.33
N ALA A 3 -12.50 19.63 -0.27
CA ALA A 3 -11.44 18.97 0.49
C ALA A 3 -10.63 17.97 -0.36
N PHE A 4 -11.29 17.25 -1.27
CA PHE A 4 -10.65 16.33 -2.19
C PHE A 4 -9.75 17.05 -3.20
N ASN A 5 -10.24 18.15 -3.78
CA ASN A 5 -9.44 18.95 -4.71
C ASN A 5 -8.24 19.61 -4.02
N ALA A 6 -8.39 20.02 -2.76
CA ALA A 6 -7.30 20.54 -1.95
C ALA A 6 -6.24 19.45 -1.67
N LEU A 7 -6.67 18.26 -1.28
CA LEU A 7 -5.78 17.10 -1.05
C LEU A 7 -5.01 16.75 -2.33
N LYS A 8 -5.70 16.61 -3.46
CA LYS A 8 -5.10 16.32 -4.77
C LYS A 8 -4.07 17.38 -5.16
N LYS A 9 -4.39 18.67 -4.95
CA LYS A 9 -3.49 19.78 -5.26
C LYS A 9 -2.26 19.80 -4.35
N ASN A 10 -2.43 19.50 -3.07
CA ASN A 10 -1.33 19.39 -2.12
C ASN A 10 -0.41 18.20 -2.43
N ILE A 11 -0.97 17.02 -2.72
CA ILE A 11 -0.19 15.86 -3.12
C ILE A 11 0.62 16.17 -4.38
N GLN A 12 0.01 16.75 -5.41
CA GLN A 12 0.73 17.13 -6.64
C GLN A 12 1.85 18.16 -6.40
N LYS A 13 1.60 19.15 -5.53
CA LYS A 13 2.60 20.16 -5.16
C LYS A 13 3.77 19.54 -4.38
N ASN A 14 3.47 18.66 -3.45
CA ASN A 14 4.47 18.05 -2.58
C ASN A 14 5.28 16.97 -3.29
N GLN A 15 4.74 16.34 -4.35
CA GLN A 15 5.51 15.39 -5.17
C GLN A 15 6.75 15.99 -5.81
N GLN A 16 6.72 17.26 -6.16
CA GLN A 16 7.90 17.98 -6.65
C GLN A 16 8.89 18.28 -5.51
N GLN A 17 8.44 18.28 -4.27
CA GLN A 17 9.18 18.66 -3.08
C GLN A 17 9.41 17.54 -2.08
N ILE A 18 9.14 16.26 -2.40
CA ILE A 18 9.53 15.15 -1.53
C ILE A 18 11.07 15.13 -1.47
N VAL A 19 11.59 16.04 -0.70
CA VAL A 19 12.89 15.92 -0.09
C VAL A 19 12.70 14.89 1.00
N LEU A 20 13.11 13.67 0.73
CA LEU A 20 13.39 12.75 1.82
C LEU A 20 14.30 13.54 2.76
N LYS A 21 13.86 13.81 3.97
CA LYS A 21 14.62 14.60 4.96
C LYS A 21 15.95 13.95 5.33
N ASN A 22 16.25 12.79 4.78
CA ASN A 22 17.54 12.15 4.87
C ASN A 22 18.37 12.49 3.63
N PRO A 23 19.54 13.13 3.79
CA PRO A 23 20.45 13.44 2.70
C PRO A 23 21.16 12.21 2.10
N GLU A 24 20.96 11.03 2.66
CA GLU A 24 21.49 9.79 2.12
C GLU A 24 20.93 9.58 0.69
N PRO A 25 21.80 9.30 -0.28
CA PRO A 25 21.33 8.99 -1.61
C PRO A 25 20.40 7.79 -1.54
N LEU A 26 19.25 7.88 -2.21
CA LEU A 26 18.36 6.73 -2.34
C LEU A 26 19.17 5.52 -2.82
N PRO A 27 18.95 4.34 -2.25
CA PRO A 27 19.63 3.15 -2.73
C PRO A 27 19.37 3.02 -4.23
N LYS A 28 20.42 2.68 -4.98
CA LYS A 28 20.26 2.41 -6.42
C LYS A 28 19.20 1.33 -6.59
N LYS A 29 18.37 1.50 -7.63
CA LYS A 29 17.40 0.50 -8.06
C LYS A 29 18.05 -0.88 -8.03
N LEU A 30 17.47 -1.79 -7.25
CA LEU A 30 17.83 -3.20 -7.29
C LEU A 30 17.34 -3.81 -8.62
N PRO A 31 18.09 -4.71 -9.23
CA PRO A 31 17.63 -5.42 -10.42
C PRO A 31 16.43 -6.30 -10.05
N GLY A 32 15.47 -6.40 -10.97
CA GLY A 32 14.29 -7.26 -10.81
C GLY A 32 13.00 -6.50 -10.59
N THR A 33 11.97 -7.26 -10.24
CA THR A 33 10.61 -6.77 -9.99
C THR A 33 10.27 -6.91 -8.51
N VAL A 34 9.73 -5.86 -7.91
CA VAL A 34 9.13 -5.92 -6.58
C VAL A 34 7.60 -5.95 -6.76
N LEU A 35 6.95 -6.99 -6.22
CA LEU A 35 5.51 -7.13 -6.23
C LEU A 35 4.99 -6.93 -4.81
N LEU A 36 4.16 -5.91 -4.62
CA LEU A 36 3.40 -5.69 -3.39
C LEU A 36 1.94 -6.09 -3.64
N VAL A 37 1.48 -7.12 -2.96
CA VAL A 37 0.09 -7.57 -3.00
C VAL A 37 -0.60 -7.14 -1.71
N VAL A 38 -1.67 -6.37 -1.84
CA VAL A 38 -2.48 -5.94 -0.71
C VAL A 38 -3.81 -6.67 -0.77
N GLY A 39 -4.07 -7.51 0.24
CA GLY A 39 -5.34 -8.20 0.41
C GLY A 39 -6.42 -7.26 0.96
N GLU A 40 -7.68 -7.69 0.82
CA GLU A 40 -8.85 -6.99 1.34
C GLU A 40 -9.63 -7.93 2.25
N THR A 41 -10.19 -7.38 3.33
CA THR A 41 -11.05 -8.12 4.29
C THR A 41 -10.39 -9.40 4.85
N ALA A 42 -9.06 -9.42 4.93
CA ALA A 42 -8.31 -10.55 5.44
C ALA A 42 -8.18 -10.45 6.96
N CYS A 43 -8.53 -11.52 7.67
CA CYS A 43 -8.38 -11.62 9.12
C CYS A 43 -7.48 -12.80 9.46
N ARG A 44 -6.39 -12.53 10.17
CA ARG A 44 -5.40 -13.54 10.59
C ARG A 44 -6.02 -14.71 11.34
N ASP A 45 -7.06 -14.46 12.14
CA ASP A 45 -7.70 -15.48 12.96
C ASP A 45 -8.43 -16.54 12.12
N TYR A 46 -8.69 -16.24 10.84
CA TYR A 46 -9.28 -17.15 9.87
C TYR A 46 -8.27 -17.73 8.86
N MET A 47 -6.97 -17.65 9.19
CA MET A 47 -5.87 -18.11 8.36
C MET A 47 -5.04 -19.18 9.09
N PRO A 48 -5.16 -20.48 8.77
CA PRO A 48 -4.41 -21.56 9.44
C PRO A 48 -2.89 -21.38 9.37
N ALA A 49 -2.37 -20.73 8.34
CA ALA A 49 -0.95 -20.41 8.26
C ALA A 49 -0.47 -19.57 9.46
N PHE A 50 -1.34 -18.80 10.10
CA PHE A 50 -1.05 -17.96 11.27
C PHE A 50 -1.76 -18.42 12.54
N THR A 51 -2.95 -19.03 12.41
CA THR A 51 -3.79 -19.52 13.51
C THR A 51 -4.11 -21.00 13.25
N PRO A 52 -3.23 -21.92 13.66
CA PRO A 52 -3.35 -23.36 13.36
C PRO A 52 -4.64 -24.00 13.90
N GLU A 53 -5.25 -23.39 14.90
CA GLU A 53 -6.48 -23.87 15.55
C GLU A 53 -7.75 -23.58 14.69
N TYR A 54 -7.63 -22.74 13.65
CA TYR A 54 -8.73 -22.45 12.78
C TYR A 54 -9.10 -23.69 11.92
N PRO A 55 -10.35 -24.17 11.94
CA PRO A 55 -10.70 -25.49 11.44
C PRO A 55 -10.76 -25.61 9.89
N TRP A 56 -10.74 -24.49 9.17
CA TRP A 56 -10.90 -24.47 7.72
C TRP A 56 -9.60 -24.04 7.04
N GLU A 57 -9.14 -24.80 6.05
CA GLU A 57 -7.94 -24.43 5.28
C GLU A 57 -8.25 -23.31 4.27
N THR A 58 -8.08 -22.08 4.72
CA THR A 58 -8.30 -20.86 3.90
C THR A 58 -6.99 -20.33 3.31
N THR A 59 -5.84 -20.83 3.75
CA THR A 59 -4.51 -20.38 3.32
C THR A 59 -3.60 -21.56 2.95
N PRO A 60 -4.02 -22.43 2.00
CA PRO A 60 -3.29 -23.67 1.72
C PRO A 60 -1.89 -23.41 1.15
N TRP A 61 -1.74 -22.39 0.35
CA TRP A 61 -0.43 -22.05 -0.20
C TRP A 61 0.50 -21.50 0.89
N GLU A 62 0.06 -20.55 1.69
CA GLU A 62 0.83 -19.98 2.79
C GLU A 62 1.22 -21.05 3.80
N SER A 63 0.29 -21.95 4.13
CA SER A 63 0.55 -23.09 5.00
C SER A 63 1.65 -24.00 4.43
N SER A 64 1.62 -24.24 3.12
CA SER A 64 2.59 -25.12 2.43
C SER A 64 4.00 -24.55 2.37
N VAL A 65 4.16 -23.22 2.30
CA VAL A 65 5.47 -22.56 2.20
C VAL A 65 6.01 -22.07 3.54
N LYS A 66 5.24 -22.20 4.62
CA LYS A 66 5.63 -21.80 5.95
C LYS A 66 6.87 -22.58 6.42
N GLY A 67 7.91 -21.86 6.84
CA GLY A 67 9.20 -22.46 7.23
C GLY A 67 10.13 -22.80 6.05
N THR A 68 9.70 -22.59 4.81
CA THR A 68 10.56 -22.78 3.64
C THR A 68 11.52 -21.59 3.48
N LYS A 69 12.73 -21.86 3.03
CA LYS A 69 13.75 -20.82 2.77
C LYS A 69 13.24 -19.80 1.77
N GLY A 70 13.35 -18.51 2.12
CA GLY A 70 12.94 -17.41 1.27
C GLY A 70 11.53 -16.87 1.55
N PHE A 71 10.76 -17.54 2.45
CA PHE A 71 9.47 -17.08 2.91
C PHE A 71 9.54 -16.63 4.36
N TYR A 72 8.99 -15.46 4.65
CA TYR A 72 8.99 -14.85 5.97
C TYR A 72 7.56 -14.54 6.39
N PHE A 73 7.16 -15.01 7.58
CA PHE A 73 5.82 -14.83 8.14
C PHE A 73 5.90 -13.92 9.36
N PHE A 74 4.98 -12.97 9.44
CA PHE A 74 4.90 -12.01 10.53
C PHE A 74 3.60 -12.21 11.33
N PRO A 75 3.57 -13.15 12.28
CA PRO A 75 2.33 -13.52 12.98
C PRO A 75 1.78 -12.42 13.89
N GLN A 76 2.58 -11.41 14.19
CA GLN A 76 2.20 -10.28 15.04
C GLN A 76 2.08 -8.97 14.24
N ALA A 77 1.78 -9.05 12.95
CA ALA A 77 1.43 -7.88 12.14
C ALA A 77 -0.04 -7.49 12.36
N TYR A 78 -0.28 -6.21 12.58
CA TYR A 78 -1.61 -5.65 12.84
C TYR A 78 -1.84 -4.44 11.94
N SER A 79 -3.05 -4.31 11.42
CA SER A 79 -3.48 -3.08 10.78
C SER A 79 -3.70 -1.99 11.84
N CYS A 80 -3.27 -0.76 11.54
CA CYS A 80 -3.50 0.40 12.41
C CYS A 80 -4.97 0.84 12.44
N PHE A 81 -5.77 0.45 11.45
CA PHE A 81 -7.20 0.71 11.36
C PHE A 81 -7.96 -0.49 10.81
N SER A 82 -9.23 -0.62 11.16
CA SER A 82 -10.15 -1.60 10.58
C SER A 82 -10.73 -1.18 9.22
N ASN A 83 -10.56 0.08 8.84
CA ASN A 83 -11.04 0.65 7.60
C ASN A 83 -9.92 0.68 6.56
N THR A 84 -10.19 0.20 5.35
CA THR A 84 -9.23 0.06 4.25
C THR A 84 -8.54 1.37 3.88
N VAL A 85 -9.29 2.45 3.72
CA VAL A 85 -8.74 3.73 3.29
C VAL A 85 -7.75 4.28 4.32
N MET A 86 -8.13 4.25 5.60
CA MET A 86 -7.26 4.72 6.69
C MET A 86 -6.04 3.83 6.87
N ALA A 87 -6.22 2.51 6.82
CA ALA A 87 -5.14 1.55 6.93
C ALA A 87 -4.11 1.72 5.79
N LEU A 88 -4.56 1.77 4.54
CA LEU A 88 -3.69 1.93 3.38
C LEU A 88 -3.04 3.32 3.31
N SER A 89 -3.72 4.35 3.76
CA SER A 89 -3.14 5.70 3.84
C SER A 89 -1.89 5.74 4.71
N GLN A 90 -1.86 4.95 5.79
CA GLN A 90 -0.67 4.85 6.65
C GLN A 90 0.32 3.78 6.16
N ALA A 91 -0.18 2.65 5.63
CA ALA A 91 0.71 1.59 5.14
C ALA A 91 1.51 1.98 3.90
N LEU A 92 0.94 2.84 3.05
CA LEU A 92 1.54 3.23 1.76
C LEU A 92 2.17 4.63 1.78
N THR A 93 2.21 5.29 2.94
CA THR A 93 2.83 6.61 3.09
C THR A 93 3.70 6.68 4.34
N SER A 94 4.48 7.75 4.46
CA SER A 94 5.23 8.05 5.67
C SER A 94 4.37 8.65 6.80
N SER A 95 3.09 8.92 6.56
CA SER A 95 2.15 9.37 7.60
C SER A 95 1.81 8.21 8.53
N ASN A 96 1.79 8.47 9.83
CA ASN A 96 1.36 7.49 10.83
C ASN A 96 0.85 8.21 12.10
N GLN A 97 0.27 7.42 13.01
CA GLN A 97 -0.33 7.93 14.26
C GLN A 97 0.67 8.59 15.23
N TYR A 98 1.96 8.44 15.01
CA TYR A 98 2.99 8.97 15.91
C TYR A 98 3.61 10.27 15.39
N ASN A 99 3.77 10.40 14.07
CA ASN A 99 4.45 11.57 13.48
C ASN A 99 3.51 12.70 13.10
N HIS A 100 2.20 12.44 13.06
CA HIS A 100 1.15 13.41 12.73
C HIS A 100 1.38 14.18 11.41
N VAL A 101 2.16 13.60 10.48
CA VAL A 101 2.39 14.20 9.16
C VAL A 101 1.08 14.14 8.38
N PRO A 102 0.55 15.28 7.88
CA PRO A 102 -0.64 15.26 7.06
C PRO A 102 -0.46 14.37 5.82
N LEU A 103 -1.47 13.59 5.46
CA LEU A 103 -1.40 12.66 4.32
C LEU A 103 -0.96 13.36 3.01
N GLY A 104 -1.40 14.61 2.80
CA GLY A 104 -1.01 15.39 1.62
C GLY A 104 0.45 15.88 1.61
N GLU A 105 1.16 15.71 2.73
CA GLU A 105 2.58 16.09 2.89
C GLU A 105 3.48 14.88 3.08
N ALA A 106 2.89 13.69 3.23
CA ALA A 106 3.61 12.46 3.44
C ALA A 106 4.23 11.94 2.12
N ALA A 107 5.43 11.41 2.21
CA ALA A 107 6.02 10.66 1.11
C ALA A 107 5.24 9.36 0.89
N ASP A 108 4.84 9.07 -0.33
CA ASP A 108 4.17 7.83 -0.68
C ASP A 108 5.12 6.82 -1.34
N LEU A 109 4.79 5.54 -1.19
CA LEU A 109 5.61 4.43 -1.65
C LEU A 109 5.82 4.47 -3.18
N VAL A 110 4.80 4.87 -3.95
CA VAL A 110 4.89 4.92 -5.42
C VAL A 110 5.88 6.00 -5.84
N SER A 111 5.78 7.20 -5.26
CA SER A 111 6.70 8.31 -5.54
C SER A 111 8.13 7.99 -5.12
N VAL A 112 8.32 7.29 -3.99
CA VAL A 112 9.65 6.83 -3.54
C VAL A 112 10.24 5.82 -4.51
N ALA A 113 9.46 4.84 -4.95
CA ALA A 113 9.89 3.84 -5.93
C ALA A 113 10.31 4.48 -7.27
N LYS A 114 9.53 5.44 -7.76
CA LYS A 114 9.86 6.20 -8.98
C LYS A 114 11.17 6.97 -8.84
N LYS A 115 11.37 7.66 -7.71
CA LYS A 115 12.63 8.36 -7.43
C LYS A 115 13.83 7.41 -7.34
N ALA A 116 13.61 6.17 -6.89
CA ALA A 116 14.62 5.12 -6.90
C ALA A 116 14.89 4.54 -8.30
N GLY A 117 14.17 4.97 -9.33
CA GLY A 117 14.34 4.56 -10.73
C GLY A 117 13.51 3.35 -11.15
N TYR A 118 12.53 2.94 -10.36
CA TYR A 118 11.59 1.90 -10.79
C TYR A 118 10.52 2.47 -11.72
N HIS A 119 10.11 1.69 -12.73
CA HIS A 119 8.85 1.90 -13.41
C HIS A 119 7.74 1.27 -12.56
N THR A 120 6.71 2.03 -12.25
CA THR A 120 5.68 1.66 -11.28
C THR A 120 4.37 1.29 -11.94
N TYR A 121 3.76 0.22 -11.46
CA TYR A 121 2.48 -0.29 -11.91
C TYR A 121 1.51 -0.32 -10.75
N TRP A 122 0.26 0.07 -10.98
CA TRP A 122 -0.84 -0.08 -10.04
C TRP A 122 -1.98 -0.84 -10.68
N PHE A 123 -2.33 -1.97 -10.09
CA PHE A 123 -3.49 -2.76 -10.48
C PHE A 123 -4.45 -2.83 -9.30
N SER A 124 -5.74 -2.63 -9.54
CA SER A 124 -6.76 -2.68 -8.50
C SER A 124 -8.01 -3.37 -9.02
N SER A 125 -8.58 -4.26 -8.20
CA SER A 125 -9.92 -4.81 -8.37
C SER A 125 -10.99 -4.01 -7.61
N GLN A 126 -10.59 -3.00 -6.85
CA GLN A 126 -11.50 -2.10 -6.15
C GLN A 126 -12.02 -1.01 -7.07
N GLY A 127 -13.20 -0.45 -6.74
CA GLY A 127 -13.82 0.62 -7.51
C GLY A 127 -12.92 1.85 -7.66
N LYS A 128 -13.13 2.59 -8.73
CA LYS A 128 -12.47 3.87 -8.98
C LYS A 128 -13.48 4.98 -8.82
N GLY A 129 -13.32 5.80 -7.82
CA GLY A 129 -14.00 7.11 -7.80
C GLY A 129 -15.11 7.29 -6.78
N GLU A 130 -15.25 6.43 -5.81
CA GLU A 130 -16.03 6.77 -4.64
C GLU A 130 -15.31 7.85 -3.83
N VAL A 131 -16.07 8.74 -3.20
CA VAL A 131 -15.52 9.87 -2.43
C VAL A 131 -14.59 9.37 -1.32
N TRP A 132 -14.89 8.18 -0.79
CA TRP A 132 -14.12 7.52 0.27
C TRP A 132 -12.76 6.97 -0.22
N ASP A 133 -12.63 6.59 -1.49
CA ASP A 133 -11.40 6.03 -2.05
C ASP A 133 -10.46 7.11 -2.60
N ALA A 134 -10.82 8.36 -2.45
CA ALA A 134 -10.11 9.49 -3.02
C ALA A 134 -8.62 9.54 -2.66
N ALA A 135 -8.27 9.21 -1.41
CA ALA A 135 -6.88 9.20 -0.96
C ALA A 135 -6.08 8.10 -1.68
N ILE A 136 -6.61 6.88 -1.73
CA ILE A 136 -5.94 5.73 -2.36
C ILE A 136 -5.87 5.90 -3.88
N THR A 137 -6.96 6.38 -4.50
CA THR A 137 -6.96 6.72 -5.93
C THR A 137 -5.90 7.78 -6.26
N THR A 138 -5.67 8.72 -5.35
CA THR A 138 -4.63 9.74 -5.54
C THR A 138 -3.24 9.11 -5.50
N LEU A 139 -2.96 8.19 -4.57
CA LEU A 139 -1.71 7.43 -4.53
C LEU A 139 -1.54 6.59 -5.80
N ALA A 140 -2.59 5.87 -6.21
CA ALA A 140 -2.60 5.07 -7.43
C ALA A 140 -2.27 5.91 -8.68
N ASN A 141 -2.77 7.15 -8.72
CA ASN A 141 -2.54 8.06 -9.83
C ASN A 141 -1.08 8.52 -9.98
N GLN A 142 -0.21 8.22 -9.03
CA GLN A 142 1.23 8.47 -9.10
C GLN A 142 1.95 7.43 -9.95
N ALA A 143 1.40 6.21 -10.09
CA ALA A 143 2.02 5.14 -10.84
C ALA A 143 2.13 5.47 -12.33
N ASP A 144 3.20 4.98 -12.98
CA ASP A 144 3.43 5.19 -14.41
C ASP A 144 2.36 4.47 -15.24
N THR A 145 1.97 3.28 -14.82
CA THR A 145 0.92 2.47 -15.45
C THR A 145 -0.14 2.09 -14.43
N ARG A 146 -1.41 2.28 -14.76
CA ARG A 146 -2.55 2.01 -13.89
C ARG A 146 -3.63 1.24 -14.61
N LYS A 147 -4.21 0.24 -13.93
CA LYS A 147 -5.38 -0.49 -14.43
C LYS A 147 -6.32 -0.82 -13.29
N TRP A 148 -7.59 -0.51 -13.45
CA TRP A 148 -8.68 -0.98 -12.61
C TRP A 148 -9.39 -2.12 -13.34
N ILE A 149 -9.53 -3.24 -12.64
CA ILE A 149 -10.19 -4.44 -13.15
C ILE A 149 -11.54 -4.49 -12.46
N PHE A 150 -12.57 -4.05 -13.16
CA PHE A 150 -13.95 -4.25 -12.72
C PHE A 150 -14.43 -5.58 -13.28
N LEU A 151 -14.95 -6.44 -12.42
CA LEU A 151 -15.84 -7.48 -12.85
C LEU A 151 -17.19 -6.79 -13.02
N GLU A 152 -17.59 -6.48 -14.26
CA GLU A 152 -18.97 -6.15 -14.57
C GLU A 152 -19.80 -7.41 -14.25
N THR A 153 -20.59 -7.33 -13.18
CA THR A 153 -21.58 -8.37 -12.81
C THR A 153 -22.89 -8.10 -13.50
#